data_a575e80e5e1c6e3ef42edced260c5998
#
_entry.id   a575e80e5e1c6e3ef42edced260c5998
#
_cell.length_a   1.000
_cell.length_b   1.000
_cell.length_c   1.000
_cell.angle_alpha   90.00
_cell.angle_beta   90.00
_cell.angle_gamma   90.00
#
_symmetry.space_group_name_H-M   'P 1'
#
loop_
_entity.id
_entity.type
_entity.pdbx_description
1 polymer ?
#
loop_
_entity_poly.entity_id
_entity_poly.type
_entity_poly.pdbx_seq_one_letter_code
_entity_poly.pdbx_strand_id
1 'polypeptide(L)'
;REMPWIHFVNDMTQEINDSLDIILRNNTDIIQSIDYRYDVYNENGNLTYHYPVLGGNNSTRNVDVPPYYYIDTGTYAFNSPPIMIDNQIFPVSSADSAEFIFRNSINTEPSDFKNNDTVFHLQRFYSHFAYDDGSAESAYGINVQGARLAYKFKLNRPDTLRIVQMKFVEMHENLTSNKFALTIWDNNNGDPGQEVYKDTVEIEYKDRGKFINYYLKNGVGLIGTFFVGWEQITNDILNLGLDKNSVANDYMLYNIGGGWVNSQFPGAWMIRPVVNFDTPLISSLSEKVVIDCKIYPNPFSDKTSIYFNNNSQRTFKLQTN
;
A
#
# COMPACT_ATOMS: atom_id res chain seq x y z
N ARG A 1 -1.53 4.64 1.15
CA ARG A 1 -2.62 4.27 0.23
C ARG A 1 -2.11 4.22 -1.20
N GLU A 2 -2.37 3.13 -1.92
CA GLU A 2 -2.14 3.06 -3.37
C GLU A 2 -3.42 3.45 -4.12
N MET A 3 -3.26 4.13 -5.25
CA MET A 3 -4.38 4.49 -6.13
C MET A 3 -3.89 4.62 -7.57
N PRO A 4 -4.78 4.54 -8.58
CA PRO A 4 -4.38 4.71 -9.97
C PRO A 4 -3.80 6.11 -10.23
N TRP A 5 -2.68 6.16 -10.97
CA TRP A 5 -1.99 7.41 -11.26
C TRP A 5 -2.90 8.47 -11.89
N ILE A 6 -3.72 8.04 -12.84
CA ILE A 6 -4.65 8.95 -13.54
C ILE A 6 -5.71 9.55 -12.60
N HIS A 7 -6.14 8.82 -11.55
CA HIS A 7 -7.06 9.34 -10.55
C HIS A 7 -6.35 10.29 -9.58
N PHE A 8 -5.12 9.96 -9.21
CA PHE A 8 -4.30 10.82 -8.36
C PHE A 8 -4.05 12.17 -9.02
N VAL A 9 -3.57 12.17 -10.27
CA VAL A 9 -3.26 13.40 -11.01
C VAL A 9 -4.50 14.28 -11.24
N ASN A 10 -5.69 13.66 -11.39
CA ASN A 10 -6.94 14.39 -11.60
C ASN A 10 -7.37 15.21 -10.37
N ASP A 11 -7.01 14.79 -9.15
CA ASP A 11 -7.39 15.47 -7.90
C ASP A 11 -6.24 15.47 -6.88
N MET A 12 -5.03 15.74 -7.38
CA MET A 12 -3.78 15.64 -6.62
C MET A 12 -3.83 16.44 -5.32
N THR A 13 -4.37 17.64 -5.35
CA THR A 13 -4.44 18.55 -4.18
C THR A 13 -5.33 18.01 -3.05
N GLN A 14 -6.28 17.15 -3.36
CA GLN A 14 -7.15 16.50 -2.36
C GLN A 14 -6.58 15.16 -1.87
N GLU A 15 -5.66 14.58 -2.61
CA GLU A 15 -5.10 13.25 -2.32
C GLU A 15 -3.74 13.31 -1.61
N ILE A 16 -3.06 14.46 -1.64
CA ILE A 16 -1.80 14.70 -0.91
C ILE A 16 -2.13 15.21 0.50
N ASN A 17 -1.46 14.67 1.51
CA ASN A 17 -1.45 15.28 2.84
C ASN A 17 -0.70 16.61 2.79
N ASP A 18 -1.15 17.59 3.56
CA ASP A 18 -0.52 18.91 3.58
C ASP A 18 0.89 18.89 4.18
N SER A 19 1.20 17.89 5.00
CA SER A 19 2.50 17.78 5.68
C SER A 19 2.91 16.33 5.93
N LEU A 20 4.21 16.14 6.15
CA LEU A 20 4.79 14.90 6.67
C LEU A 20 4.94 14.99 8.18
N ASP A 21 4.54 13.93 8.87
CA ASP A 21 4.80 13.74 10.30
C ASP A 21 6.06 12.88 10.45
N ILE A 22 7.10 13.48 11.04
CA ILE A 22 8.34 12.79 11.37
C ILE A 22 8.41 12.60 12.86
N ILE A 23 8.56 11.34 13.28
CA ILE A 23 8.69 10.97 14.69
C ILE A 23 10.14 10.55 14.95
N LEU A 24 10.76 11.22 15.88
CA LEU A 24 12.14 11.00 16.31
C LEU A 24 12.19 10.49 17.75
N ARG A 25 13.25 9.75 18.08
CA ARG A 25 13.53 9.36 19.44
C ARG A 25 15.01 9.56 19.74
N ASN A 26 15.30 10.34 20.76
CA ASN A 26 16.64 10.55 21.25
C ASN A 26 16.86 9.70 22.52
N ASN A 27 17.68 8.67 22.43
CA ASN A 27 17.97 7.76 23.54
C ASN A 27 19.11 8.24 24.47
N THR A 28 19.70 9.40 24.20
CA THR A 28 20.72 10.00 25.05
C THR A 28 20.12 10.82 26.19
N ASP A 29 20.92 11.26 27.10
CA ASP A 29 20.53 12.08 28.25
C ASP A 29 20.65 13.60 28.01
N ILE A 30 21.07 13.99 26.80
CA ILE A 30 21.23 15.39 26.41
C ILE A 30 20.39 15.68 25.14
N ILE A 31 20.10 16.96 24.91
CA ILE A 31 19.48 17.39 23.64
C ILE A 31 20.43 17.08 22.50
N GLN A 32 19.93 16.43 21.44
CA GLN A 32 20.65 16.16 20.21
C GLN A 32 20.18 17.09 19.10
N SER A 33 21.10 17.89 18.57
CA SER A 33 20.85 18.69 17.38
C SER A 33 21.13 17.85 16.15
N ILE A 34 20.13 17.68 15.29
CA ILE A 34 20.21 16.89 14.07
C ILE A 34 19.92 17.75 12.85
N ASP A 35 20.47 17.34 11.71
CA ASP A 35 20.12 17.91 10.41
C ASP A 35 19.21 16.94 9.67
N TYR A 36 17.98 17.38 9.39
CA TYR A 36 16.97 16.59 8.68
C TYR A 36 16.81 17.04 7.23
N ARG A 37 16.63 16.07 6.33
CA ARG A 37 16.18 16.28 4.95
C ARG A 37 15.35 15.11 4.44
N TYR A 38 14.55 15.33 3.40
CA TYR A 38 14.04 14.26 2.58
C TYR A 38 14.23 14.54 1.08
N ASP A 39 14.46 13.48 0.35
CA ASP A 39 14.63 13.47 -1.10
C ASP A 39 13.56 12.57 -1.71
N VAL A 40 13.01 12.94 -2.86
CA VAL A 40 12.08 12.12 -3.64
C VAL A 40 12.68 11.78 -4.98
N TYR A 41 12.70 10.50 -5.31
CA TYR A 41 13.24 9.98 -6.56
C TYR A 41 12.11 9.29 -7.34
N ASN A 42 12.13 9.42 -8.67
CA ASN A 42 11.24 8.65 -9.53
C ASN A 42 11.78 7.23 -9.76
N GLU A 43 11.02 6.41 -10.53
CA GLU A 43 11.38 5.03 -10.86
C GLU A 43 12.73 4.88 -11.59
N ASN A 44 13.22 5.94 -12.24
CA ASN A 44 14.53 5.95 -12.91
C ASN A 44 15.68 6.38 -11.99
N GLY A 45 15.39 6.64 -10.71
CA GLY A 45 16.37 7.11 -9.73
C GLY A 45 16.73 8.59 -9.87
N ASN A 46 16.00 9.36 -10.66
CA ASN A 46 16.21 10.79 -10.77
C ASN A 46 15.56 11.52 -9.58
N LEU A 47 16.30 12.44 -8.98
CA LEU A 47 15.80 13.34 -7.94
C LEU A 47 14.72 14.25 -8.53
N THR A 48 13.49 14.16 -8.02
CA THR A 48 12.36 14.99 -8.43
C THR A 48 12.07 16.12 -7.47
N TYR A 49 12.38 15.91 -6.19
CA TYR A 49 12.15 16.90 -5.14
C TYR A 49 13.16 16.77 -4.00
N HIS A 50 13.45 17.88 -3.35
CA HIS A 50 14.32 17.95 -2.18
C HIS A 50 13.74 18.90 -1.13
N TYR A 51 13.78 18.50 0.12
CA TYR A 51 13.42 19.34 1.26
C TYR A 51 14.60 19.47 2.23
N PRO A 52 14.89 20.66 2.73
CA PRO A 52 14.24 21.95 2.47
C PRO A 52 14.57 22.49 1.05
N VAL A 53 13.58 23.14 0.42
CA VAL A 53 13.70 23.66 -0.96
C VAL A 53 14.75 24.79 -1.04
N LEU A 54 14.81 25.60 0.01
CA LEU A 54 15.78 26.71 0.10
C LEU A 54 17.17 26.20 0.47
N GLY A 55 18.20 26.60 -0.30
CA GLY A 55 19.58 26.20 -0.06
C GLY A 55 20.15 25.16 -1.04
N GLY A 56 19.35 24.68 -1.98
CA GLY A 56 19.75 23.68 -2.99
C GLY A 56 19.71 22.24 -2.48
N ASN A 57 20.08 21.27 -3.35
CA ASN A 57 19.89 19.83 -3.13
C ASN A 57 20.72 19.22 -1.97
N ASN A 58 21.54 19.98 -1.28
CA ASN A 58 22.32 19.53 -0.11
C ASN A 58 21.89 20.25 1.18
N SER A 59 20.84 21.08 1.12
CA SER A 59 20.36 21.78 2.30
C SER A 59 19.71 20.82 3.29
N THR A 60 19.75 21.18 4.59
CA THR A 60 19.16 20.45 5.70
C THR A 60 18.39 21.41 6.59
N ARG A 61 17.48 20.87 7.37
CA ARG A 61 16.77 21.59 8.42
C ARG A 61 17.26 21.11 9.77
N ASN A 62 17.85 22.00 10.54
CA ASN A 62 18.32 21.70 11.89
C ASN A 62 17.15 21.56 12.88
N VAL A 63 17.23 20.57 13.75
CA VAL A 63 16.22 20.25 14.78
C VAL A 63 16.88 19.80 16.06
N ASP A 64 16.47 20.37 17.18
CA ASP A 64 16.87 19.95 18.51
C ASP A 64 15.88 18.91 19.05
N VAL A 65 16.35 17.67 19.24
CA VAL A 65 15.55 16.55 19.74
C VAL A 65 15.87 16.33 21.22
N PRO A 66 14.91 16.58 22.12
CA PRO A 66 15.12 16.36 23.55
C PRO A 66 15.24 14.87 23.89
N PRO A 67 15.90 14.51 25.03
CA PRO A 67 15.93 13.15 25.50
C PRO A 67 14.52 12.53 25.66
N TYR A 68 14.35 11.25 25.31
CA TYR A 68 13.05 10.59 25.31
C TYR A 68 12.32 10.62 26.66
N TYR A 69 13.05 10.61 27.77
CA TYR A 69 12.44 10.61 29.11
C TYR A 69 11.91 11.97 29.57
N TYR A 70 12.19 13.05 28.84
CA TYR A 70 11.54 14.36 29.03
C TYR A 70 10.24 14.52 28.26
N ILE A 71 9.83 13.51 27.48
CA ILE A 71 8.66 13.53 26.64
C ILE A 71 7.71 12.43 27.10
N ASP A 72 6.48 12.76 27.45
CA ASP A 72 5.47 11.82 27.98
C ASP A 72 5.25 10.61 27.08
N THR A 73 5.31 10.80 25.76
CA THR A 73 5.17 9.73 24.75
C THR A 73 6.46 8.99 24.46
N GLY A 74 7.60 9.43 25.00
CA GLY A 74 8.94 8.90 24.69
C GLY A 74 9.44 9.19 23.27
N THR A 75 8.69 9.98 22.48
CA THR A 75 9.02 10.33 21.10
C THR A 75 8.76 11.81 20.84
N TYR A 76 9.56 12.41 19.95
CA TYR A 76 9.46 13.80 19.54
C TYR A 76 8.83 13.90 18.15
N ALA A 77 7.66 14.53 18.06
CA ALA A 77 7.03 14.81 16.79
C ALA A 77 7.61 16.09 16.17
N PHE A 78 8.26 15.93 15.03
CA PHE A 78 8.88 17.03 14.30
C PHE A 78 7.88 17.68 13.32
N ASN A 79 6.99 18.51 13.85
CA ASN A 79 5.91 19.13 13.12
C ASN A 79 5.76 20.66 13.35
N SER A 80 6.75 21.31 13.97
CA SER A 80 6.69 22.76 14.23
C SER A 80 7.96 23.47 13.77
N PRO A 81 7.93 24.27 12.68
CA PRO A 81 6.86 24.33 11.68
C PRO A 81 6.70 23.00 10.94
N PRO A 82 5.52 22.68 10.40
CA PRO A 82 5.30 21.42 9.72
C PRO A 82 6.18 21.30 8.46
N ILE A 83 6.54 20.07 8.10
CA ILE A 83 7.23 19.77 6.84
C ILE A 83 6.15 19.73 5.77
N MET A 84 5.95 20.86 5.07
CA MET A 84 4.92 20.96 4.05
C MET A 84 5.24 20.04 2.85
N ILE A 85 4.22 19.42 2.31
CA ILE A 85 4.27 18.66 1.07
C ILE A 85 3.85 19.59 -0.06
N ASP A 86 4.70 19.70 -1.07
CA ASP A 86 4.41 20.44 -2.29
C ASP A 86 3.88 19.44 -3.36
N ASN A 87 2.91 19.87 -4.17
CA ASN A 87 2.43 19.10 -5.31
C ASN A 87 3.51 18.84 -6.39
N GLN A 88 4.59 19.63 -6.39
CA GLN A 88 5.75 19.41 -7.24
C GLN A 88 6.55 18.13 -6.91
N ILE A 89 6.30 17.52 -5.75
CA ILE A 89 6.90 16.24 -5.36
C ILE A 89 6.62 15.15 -6.42
N PHE A 90 5.43 15.19 -7.01
CA PHE A 90 4.98 14.22 -8.00
C PHE A 90 4.83 14.90 -9.38
N PRO A 91 5.91 15.01 -10.16
CA PRO A 91 5.82 15.61 -11.49
C PRO A 91 4.87 14.82 -12.38
N VAL A 92 3.87 15.51 -12.91
CA VAL A 92 2.82 14.92 -13.75
C VAL A 92 3.42 14.37 -15.04
N SER A 93 3.08 13.15 -15.38
CA SER A 93 3.45 12.49 -16.63
C SER A 93 2.22 11.88 -17.30
N SER A 94 2.33 11.57 -18.59
CA SER A 94 1.31 10.85 -19.35
C SER A 94 1.38 9.33 -19.18
N ALA A 95 2.20 8.84 -18.26
CA ALA A 95 2.29 7.41 -17.95
C ALA A 95 1.04 6.90 -17.24
N ASP A 96 0.76 5.60 -17.36
CA ASP A 96 -0.38 4.96 -16.71
C ASP A 96 -0.11 4.60 -15.25
N SER A 97 1.17 4.60 -14.86
CA SER A 97 1.63 4.30 -13.51
C SER A 97 2.84 5.16 -13.15
N ALA A 98 3.11 5.31 -11.87
CA ALA A 98 4.30 6.00 -11.36
C ALA A 98 4.76 5.38 -10.04
N GLU A 99 6.06 5.44 -9.79
CA GLU A 99 6.66 5.06 -8.51
C GLU A 99 7.59 6.18 -8.03
N PHE A 100 7.52 6.47 -6.74
CA PHE A 100 8.37 7.46 -6.10
C PHE A 100 8.96 6.89 -4.82
N ILE A 101 10.26 7.10 -4.62
CA ILE A 101 10.98 6.71 -3.42
C ILE A 101 11.23 7.96 -2.59
N PHE A 102 10.64 8.01 -1.41
CA PHE A 102 10.96 9.00 -0.38
C PHE A 102 12.11 8.48 0.46
N ARG A 103 13.19 9.22 0.48
CA ARG A 103 14.34 8.97 1.34
C ARG A 103 14.37 10.04 2.42
N ASN A 104 13.98 9.68 3.64
CA ASN A 104 14.13 10.52 4.81
C ASN A 104 15.48 10.27 5.44
N SER A 105 16.24 11.30 5.75
CA SER A 105 17.56 11.16 6.37
C SER A 105 17.81 12.23 7.40
N ILE A 106 18.46 11.80 8.48
CA ILE A 106 19.01 12.66 9.51
C ILE A 106 20.53 12.55 9.50
N ASN A 107 21.20 13.64 9.84
CA ASN A 107 22.63 13.62 10.13
C ASN A 107 22.81 13.95 11.61
N THR A 108 23.45 13.05 12.31
CA THR A 108 23.69 13.10 13.74
C THR A 108 25.19 13.19 14.01
N GLU A 109 25.59 13.33 15.29
CA GLU A 109 27.00 13.34 15.70
C GLU A 109 27.74 12.05 15.25
N PRO A 110 29.06 12.12 14.98
CA PRO A 110 29.83 10.99 14.45
C PRO A 110 29.81 9.73 15.31
N SER A 111 29.53 9.85 16.62
CA SER A 111 29.48 8.74 17.57
C SER A 111 28.15 7.99 17.58
N ASP A 112 27.12 8.47 16.85
CA ASP A 112 25.82 7.86 16.82
C ASP A 112 25.77 6.63 15.88
N PHE A 113 24.78 5.75 16.14
CA PHE A 113 24.54 4.55 15.35
C PHE A 113 23.80 4.90 14.07
N LYS A 114 24.51 4.94 12.95
CA LYS A 114 24.01 5.48 11.67
C LYS A 114 23.01 4.60 10.92
N ASN A 115 22.78 3.35 11.33
CA ASN A 115 21.95 2.41 10.56
C ASN A 115 20.46 2.76 10.49
N ASN A 116 19.98 3.61 11.40
CA ASN A 116 18.61 4.10 11.45
C ASN A 116 18.46 5.57 11.01
N ASP A 117 19.53 6.18 10.54
CA ASP A 117 19.54 7.60 10.13
C ASP A 117 18.85 7.81 8.76
N THR A 118 18.53 6.75 8.05
CA THR A 118 17.88 6.84 6.74
C THR A 118 16.73 5.84 6.64
N VAL A 119 15.55 6.36 6.31
CA VAL A 119 14.33 5.57 6.12
C VAL A 119 13.80 5.81 4.72
N PHE A 120 13.41 4.74 4.03
CA PHE A 120 12.82 4.79 2.71
C PHE A 120 11.34 4.44 2.77
N HIS A 121 10.54 5.19 2.01
CA HIS A 121 9.14 4.87 1.77
C HIS A 121 8.89 4.86 0.26
N LEU A 122 8.26 3.79 -0.22
CA LEU A 122 7.92 3.64 -1.63
C LEU A 122 6.43 3.96 -1.83
N GLN A 123 6.15 5.06 -2.53
CA GLN A 123 4.80 5.41 -2.96
C GLN A 123 4.57 4.91 -4.39
N ARG A 124 3.52 4.12 -4.56
CA ARG A 124 3.14 3.54 -5.85
C ARG A 124 1.79 4.05 -6.31
N PHE A 125 1.68 4.20 -7.63
CA PHE A 125 0.46 4.57 -8.32
C PHE A 125 0.28 3.63 -9.51
N TYR A 126 -0.60 2.65 -9.36
CA TYR A 126 -0.86 1.63 -10.38
C TYR A 126 -2.27 1.76 -10.97
N SER A 127 -2.88 0.65 -11.36
CA SER A 127 -4.25 0.59 -11.89
C SER A 127 -5.30 0.18 -10.84
N HIS A 128 -4.91 0.04 -9.59
CA HIS A 128 -5.80 -0.37 -8.49
C HIS A 128 -5.77 0.60 -7.32
N PHE A 129 -6.82 0.54 -6.52
CA PHE A 129 -6.84 1.18 -5.21
C PHE A 129 -6.46 0.14 -4.15
N ALA A 130 -5.62 0.52 -3.19
CA ALA A 130 -5.29 -0.29 -2.04
C ALA A 130 -5.08 0.57 -0.79
N TYR A 131 -5.53 0.05 0.34
CA TYR A 131 -5.19 0.60 1.65
C TYR A 131 -4.17 -0.29 2.38
N ASP A 132 -4.04 -1.54 1.96
CA ASP A 132 -3.11 -2.53 2.48
C ASP A 132 -1.70 -2.38 1.88
N ASP A 133 -0.67 -2.89 2.56
CA ASP A 133 0.73 -2.90 2.12
C ASP A 133 1.13 -4.15 1.30
N GLY A 134 0.18 -5.09 1.11
CA GLY A 134 0.39 -6.34 0.38
C GLY A 134 0.72 -7.54 1.27
N SER A 135 0.98 -7.34 2.57
CA SER A 135 1.16 -8.41 3.56
C SER A 135 -0.10 -8.61 4.39
N ALA A 136 -0.34 -9.83 4.87
CA ALA A 136 -1.46 -10.15 5.76
C ALA A 136 -0.88 -10.67 7.07
N GLU A 137 -1.00 -9.89 8.14
CA GLU A 137 -0.60 -10.31 9.48
C GLU A 137 -1.71 -11.07 10.21
N SER A 138 -2.95 -10.96 9.70
CA SER A 138 -4.12 -11.60 10.28
C SER A 138 -5.15 -11.91 9.21
N ALA A 139 -6.29 -12.47 9.64
CA ALA A 139 -7.44 -12.67 8.78
C ALA A 139 -8.69 -12.02 9.40
N TYR A 140 -9.59 -11.59 8.54
CA TYR A 140 -10.87 -11.02 8.91
C TYR A 140 -12.02 -11.83 8.27
N GLY A 141 -13.06 -12.11 9.02
CA GLY A 141 -14.21 -12.81 8.50
C GLY A 141 -15.41 -12.72 9.42
N ILE A 142 -16.57 -13.08 8.89
CA ILE A 142 -17.86 -13.17 9.61
C ILE A 142 -18.41 -14.56 9.37
N ASN A 143 -19.05 -15.16 10.39
CA ASN A 143 -19.63 -16.49 10.33
C ASN A 143 -21.18 -16.48 10.30
N VAL A 144 -21.76 -15.43 9.74
CA VAL A 144 -23.21 -15.24 9.68
C VAL A 144 -23.66 -15.24 8.22
N GLN A 145 -24.48 -16.21 7.84
CA GLN A 145 -25.10 -16.25 6.52
C GLN A 145 -25.97 -14.99 6.31
N GLY A 146 -25.85 -14.35 5.13
CA GLY A 146 -26.52 -13.09 4.79
C GLY A 146 -25.80 -11.85 5.31
N ALA A 147 -24.73 -12.00 6.10
CA ALA A 147 -23.89 -10.87 6.47
C ALA A 147 -23.19 -10.28 5.24
N ARG A 148 -22.93 -8.98 5.28
CA ARG A 148 -22.30 -8.24 4.19
C ARG A 148 -21.08 -7.47 4.70
N LEU A 149 -20.05 -7.45 3.90
CA LEU A 149 -18.85 -6.63 4.12
C LEU A 149 -18.65 -5.71 2.91
N ALA A 150 -18.39 -4.45 3.17
CA ALA A 150 -18.24 -3.44 2.14
C ALA A 150 -17.06 -2.52 2.45
N TYR A 151 -16.14 -2.40 1.51
CA TYR A 151 -14.94 -1.58 1.63
C TYR A 151 -15.09 -0.34 0.75
N LYS A 152 -14.94 0.83 1.32
CA LYS A 152 -15.20 2.13 0.72
C LYS A 152 -14.02 2.61 -0.10
N PHE A 153 -14.29 3.01 -1.35
CA PHE A 153 -13.32 3.62 -2.25
C PHE A 153 -13.91 4.89 -2.88
N LYS A 154 -13.06 5.75 -3.42
CA LYS A 154 -13.47 6.96 -4.14
C LYS A 154 -12.72 7.07 -5.46
N LEU A 155 -13.47 7.24 -6.55
CA LEU A 155 -12.96 7.61 -7.86
C LEU A 155 -12.99 9.15 -8.00
N ASN A 156 -11.88 9.73 -8.42
CA ASN A 156 -11.78 11.17 -8.67
C ASN A 156 -12.23 11.58 -10.09
N ARG A 157 -12.51 10.60 -10.93
CA ARG A 157 -13.08 10.76 -12.28
C ARG A 157 -13.91 9.52 -12.62
N PRO A 158 -14.85 9.61 -13.60
CA PRO A 158 -15.55 8.41 -14.08
C PRO A 158 -14.57 7.36 -14.60
N ASP A 159 -14.78 6.11 -14.23
CA ASP A 159 -13.99 4.98 -14.71
C ASP A 159 -14.80 3.67 -14.66
N THR A 160 -14.24 2.59 -15.21
CA THR A 160 -14.87 1.28 -15.25
C THR A 160 -14.11 0.29 -14.39
N LEU A 161 -14.77 -0.21 -13.36
CA LEU A 161 -14.26 -1.32 -12.54
C LEU A 161 -14.44 -2.64 -13.31
N ARG A 162 -13.36 -3.40 -13.48
CA ARG A 162 -13.39 -4.68 -14.24
C ARG A 162 -12.88 -5.87 -13.46
N ILE A 163 -12.05 -5.62 -12.45
CA ILE A 163 -11.46 -6.67 -11.62
C ILE A 163 -11.53 -6.24 -10.16
N VAL A 164 -11.82 -7.20 -9.30
CA VAL A 164 -11.58 -7.06 -7.86
C VAL A 164 -10.51 -8.07 -7.49
N GLN A 165 -9.42 -7.58 -6.93
CA GLN A 165 -8.38 -8.42 -6.38
C GLN A 165 -8.66 -8.65 -4.89
N MET A 166 -8.65 -9.89 -4.47
CA MET A 166 -8.82 -10.25 -3.06
C MET A 166 -7.75 -11.27 -2.65
N LYS A 167 -7.32 -11.20 -1.40
CA LYS A 167 -6.36 -12.15 -0.85
C LYS A 167 -7.00 -12.86 0.33
N PHE A 168 -7.31 -14.14 0.16
CA PHE A 168 -7.76 -14.99 1.24
C PHE A 168 -6.57 -15.72 1.88
N VAL A 169 -6.65 -15.95 3.20
CA VAL A 169 -5.61 -16.59 3.98
C VAL A 169 -6.13 -17.94 4.46
N GLU A 170 -5.41 -19.00 4.16
CA GLU A 170 -5.71 -20.33 4.69
C GLU A 170 -5.33 -20.38 6.18
N MET A 171 -6.35 -20.56 7.04
CA MET A 171 -6.16 -20.62 8.49
C MET A 171 -6.23 -22.09 8.97
N HIS A 172 -7.38 -22.52 9.49
CA HIS A 172 -7.57 -23.87 10.02
C HIS A 172 -8.16 -24.84 9.01
N GLU A 173 -9.00 -24.32 8.11
CA GLU A 173 -9.71 -25.10 7.10
C GLU A 173 -9.39 -24.55 5.72
N ASN A 174 -9.22 -25.46 4.77
CA ASN A 174 -9.12 -25.10 3.37
C ASN A 174 -10.52 -24.87 2.82
N LEU A 175 -10.83 -23.62 2.51
CA LEU A 175 -12.13 -23.20 1.96
C LEU A 175 -12.10 -23.08 0.44
N THR A 176 -11.15 -23.72 -0.25
CA THR A 176 -11.13 -23.74 -1.71
C THR A 176 -12.48 -24.21 -2.24
N SER A 177 -13.02 -23.49 -3.20
CA SER A 177 -14.34 -23.68 -3.81
C SER A 177 -15.55 -23.31 -2.93
N ASN A 178 -15.37 -22.85 -1.69
CA ASN A 178 -16.45 -22.18 -0.99
C ASN A 178 -16.85 -20.90 -1.74
N LYS A 179 -18.15 -20.63 -1.74
CA LYS A 179 -18.71 -19.55 -2.55
C LYS A 179 -19.08 -18.34 -1.72
N PHE A 180 -18.95 -17.17 -2.32
CA PHE A 180 -19.45 -15.92 -1.77
C PHE A 180 -20.04 -15.07 -2.89
N ALA A 181 -20.92 -14.14 -2.57
CA ALA A 181 -21.46 -13.22 -3.55
C ALA A 181 -20.61 -11.93 -3.58
N LEU A 182 -19.66 -11.84 -4.53
CA LEU A 182 -18.91 -10.60 -4.79
C LEU A 182 -19.90 -9.51 -5.17
N THR A 183 -19.92 -8.43 -4.42
CA THR A 183 -20.92 -7.38 -4.58
C THR A 183 -20.25 -6.00 -4.62
N ILE A 184 -20.80 -5.15 -5.50
CA ILE A 184 -20.42 -3.74 -5.60
C ILE A 184 -21.68 -2.92 -5.35
N TRP A 185 -21.54 -1.89 -4.52
CA TRP A 185 -22.63 -0.98 -4.19
C TRP A 185 -22.27 0.45 -4.61
N ASP A 186 -23.29 1.20 -4.99
CA ASP A 186 -23.18 2.65 -5.08
C ASP A 186 -23.15 3.29 -3.68
N ASN A 187 -23.05 4.61 -3.67
CA ASN A 187 -23.02 5.38 -2.43
C ASN A 187 -24.38 5.95 -2.09
N ASN A 188 -24.86 5.62 -0.90
CA ASN A 188 -26.04 6.25 -0.29
C ASN A 188 -25.63 7.02 0.98
N ASN A 189 -25.30 8.32 0.83
CA ASN A 189 -24.93 9.21 1.94
C ASN A 189 -23.77 8.72 2.82
N GLY A 190 -22.80 8.02 2.22
CA GLY A 190 -21.61 7.52 2.94
C GLY A 190 -21.65 6.05 3.27
N ASP A 191 -22.80 5.41 3.18
CA ASP A 191 -23.02 3.97 3.36
C ASP A 191 -23.22 3.25 1.99
N PRO A 192 -23.02 1.92 1.92
CA PRO A 192 -23.40 1.14 0.75
C PRO A 192 -24.89 1.25 0.44
N GLY A 193 -25.21 1.66 -0.78
CA GLY A 193 -26.56 1.85 -1.28
C GLY A 193 -27.08 0.68 -2.11
N GLN A 194 -27.41 0.95 -3.38
CA GLN A 194 -27.92 -0.06 -4.30
C GLN A 194 -26.80 -1.00 -4.77
N GLU A 195 -27.11 -2.30 -4.87
CA GLU A 195 -26.23 -3.29 -5.51
C GLU A 195 -26.19 -3.00 -7.02
N VAL A 196 -25.02 -2.53 -7.51
CA VAL A 196 -24.81 -2.24 -8.95
C VAL A 196 -24.18 -3.43 -9.68
N TYR A 197 -23.59 -4.35 -8.91
CA TYR A 197 -23.10 -5.63 -9.42
C TYR A 197 -23.14 -6.69 -8.31
N LYS A 198 -23.50 -7.91 -8.71
CA LYS A 198 -23.44 -9.09 -7.84
C LYS A 198 -23.21 -10.33 -8.66
N ASP A 199 -22.23 -11.13 -8.25
CA ASP A 199 -21.96 -12.44 -8.87
C ASP A 199 -21.46 -13.42 -7.82
N THR A 200 -21.79 -14.69 -7.97
CA THR A 200 -21.31 -15.74 -7.08
C THR A 200 -19.98 -16.27 -7.62
N VAL A 201 -18.95 -16.17 -6.81
CA VAL A 201 -17.58 -16.59 -7.11
C VAL A 201 -17.07 -17.55 -6.04
N GLU A 202 -15.99 -18.26 -6.35
CA GLU A 202 -15.38 -19.25 -5.45
C GLU A 202 -14.10 -18.65 -4.82
N ILE A 203 -13.81 -19.10 -3.60
CA ILE A 203 -12.54 -18.81 -2.95
C ILE A 203 -11.46 -19.65 -3.59
N GLU A 204 -10.35 -19.01 -3.90
CA GLU A 204 -9.13 -19.64 -4.33
C GLU A 204 -7.98 -19.19 -3.41
N TYR A 205 -7.03 -20.08 -3.17
CA TYR A 205 -5.76 -19.74 -2.55
C TYR A 205 -4.67 -19.81 -3.59
N LYS A 206 -3.83 -18.79 -3.65
CA LYS A 206 -2.61 -18.80 -4.48
C LYS A 206 -1.38 -19.02 -3.63
N ASP A 207 -0.43 -19.74 -4.21
CA ASP A 207 0.89 -19.93 -3.62
C ASP A 207 1.49 -18.60 -3.13
N ARG A 208 2.09 -18.63 -1.93
CA ARG A 208 2.72 -17.48 -1.28
C ARG A 208 1.77 -16.31 -0.98
N GLY A 209 0.48 -16.58 -0.85
CA GLY A 209 -0.50 -15.55 -0.45
C GLY A 209 -0.63 -14.42 -1.46
N LYS A 210 -0.60 -14.71 -2.75
CA LYS A 210 -0.87 -13.75 -3.82
C LYS A 210 -2.36 -13.41 -3.90
N PHE A 211 -2.68 -12.23 -4.42
CA PHE A 211 -4.04 -11.82 -4.73
C PHE A 211 -4.66 -12.69 -5.83
N ILE A 212 -5.95 -12.96 -5.70
CA ILE A 212 -6.81 -13.58 -6.71
C ILE A 212 -7.53 -12.48 -7.49
N ASN A 213 -7.58 -12.60 -8.80
CA ASN A 213 -8.31 -11.69 -9.66
C ASN A 213 -9.72 -12.23 -9.91
N TYR A 214 -10.74 -11.54 -9.43
CA TYR A 214 -12.12 -11.78 -9.75
C TYR A 214 -12.55 -10.84 -10.87
N TYR A 215 -12.68 -11.39 -12.08
CA TYR A 215 -13.09 -10.64 -13.27
C TYR A 215 -14.60 -10.45 -13.26
N LEU A 216 -15.04 -9.20 -13.40
CA LEU A 216 -16.45 -8.88 -13.53
C LEU A 216 -16.92 -9.26 -14.95
N LYS A 217 -18.04 -9.99 -15.05
CA LYS A 217 -18.63 -10.41 -16.34
C LYS A 217 -18.87 -9.23 -17.29
N ASN A 218 -19.29 -8.10 -16.70
CA ASN A 218 -19.42 -6.82 -17.37
C ASN A 218 -18.71 -5.78 -16.51
N GLY A 219 -18.01 -4.85 -17.12
CA GLY A 219 -17.43 -3.73 -16.41
C GLY A 219 -18.53 -2.88 -15.78
N VAL A 220 -18.26 -2.35 -14.58
CA VAL A 220 -19.17 -1.48 -13.85
C VAL A 220 -18.67 -0.05 -13.95
N GLY A 221 -19.41 0.82 -14.67
CA GLY A 221 -19.13 2.25 -14.73
C GLY A 221 -19.42 2.91 -13.38
N LEU A 222 -18.44 3.57 -12.79
CA LEU A 222 -18.52 4.19 -11.47
C LEU A 222 -17.98 5.62 -11.50
N ILE A 223 -18.46 6.44 -10.55
CA ILE A 223 -17.98 7.78 -10.27
C ILE A 223 -18.14 8.10 -8.78
N GLY A 224 -17.18 8.83 -8.21
CA GLY A 224 -17.24 9.21 -6.81
C GLY A 224 -17.08 8.02 -5.87
N THR A 225 -17.77 8.04 -4.74
CA THR A 225 -17.70 6.99 -3.73
C THR A 225 -18.47 5.73 -4.15
N PHE A 226 -17.87 4.57 -3.95
CA PHE A 226 -18.46 3.27 -4.17
C PHE A 226 -17.90 2.27 -3.15
N PHE A 227 -18.49 1.07 -3.08
CA PHE A 227 -18.10 0.04 -2.15
C PHE A 227 -17.90 -1.29 -2.86
N VAL A 228 -16.88 -2.03 -2.45
CA VAL A 228 -16.56 -3.36 -2.96
C VAL A 228 -16.46 -4.34 -1.79
N GLY A 229 -17.08 -5.49 -1.92
CA GLY A 229 -17.02 -6.51 -0.88
C GLY A 229 -17.83 -7.74 -1.23
N TRP A 230 -18.50 -8.34 -0.26
CA TRP A 230 -19.28 -9.54 -0.52
C TRP A 230 -20.48 -9.68 0.42
N GLU A 231 -21.44 -10.49 0.00
CA GLU A 231 -22.44 -11.07 0.85
C GLU A 231 -22.07 -12.53 1.15
N GLN A 232 -22.12 -12.87 2.43
CA GLN A 232 -21.82 -14.19 2.95
C GLN A 232 -22.99 -15.14 2.65
N ILE A 233 -22.77 -16.15 1.82
CA ILE A 233 -23.84 -17.09 1.43
C ILE A 233 -23.83 -18.40 2.25
N THR A 234 -22.80 -18.63 3.04
CA THR A 234 -22.65 -19.75 3.97
C THR A 234 -22.34 -19.24 5.37
N ASN A 235 -22.24 -20.12 6.36
CA ASN A 235 -21.78 -19.76 7.71
C ASN A 235 -20.26 -19.90 7.91
N ASP A 236 -19.51 -20.22 6.85
CA ASP A 236 -18.06 -20.39 6.93
C ASP A 236 -17.34 -19.03 7.04
N ILE A 237 -16.32 -18.95 7.86
CA ILE A 237 -15.49 -17.76 7.98
C ILE A 237 -14.51 -17.72 6.79
N LEU A 238 -14.71 -16.79 5.87
CA LEU A 238 -13.96 -16.75 4.61
C LEU A 238 -12.50 -16.30 4.73
N ASN A 239 -12.05 -15.84 5.88
CA ASN A 239 -10.66 -15.50 6.19
C ASN A 239 -9.99 -14.56 5.17
N LEU A 240 -10.61 -13.41 4.89
CA LEU A 240 -9.96 -12.36 4.08
C LEU A 240 -8.70 -11.85 4.80
N GLY A 241 -7.61 -11.65 4.07
CA GLY A 241 -6.38 -11.09 4.65
C GLY A 241 -6.62 -9.72 5.25
N LEU A 242 -6.04 -9.52 6.44
CA LEU A 242 -6.03 -8.25 7.17
C LEU A 242 -4.58 -7.81 7.38
N ASP A 243 -4.22 -6.72 6.75
CA ASP A 243 -2.99 -6.00 7.01
C ASP A 243 -3.15 -5.19 8.30
N LYS A 244 -2.28 -5.40 9.28
CA LYS A 244 -2.27 -4.69 10.56
C LYS A 244 -1.26 -3.55 10.62
N ASN A 245 -0.44 -3.40 9.59
CA ASN A 245 0.52 -2.30 9.47
C ASN A 245 -0.17 -1.00 9.00
N SER A 246 -1.26 -1.14 8.25
CA SER A 246 -2.07 -0.04 7.75
C SER A 246 -3.37 0.08 8.56
N VAL A 247 -3.85 1.31 8.78
CA VAL A 247 -5.11 1.56 9.51
C VAL A 247 -6.11 2.20 8.55
N ALA A 248 -7.12 1.43 8.17
CA ALA A 248 -8.19 1.82 7.23
C ALA A 248 -9.58 1.36 7.68
N ASN A 249 -9.78 1.10 8.96
CA ASN A 249 -11.04 0.61 9.51
C ASN A 249 -12.22 1.58 9.33
N ASP A 250 -11.97 2.88 9.16
CA ASP A 250 -13.01 3.86 8.83
C ASP A 250 -13.64 3.66 7.44
N TYR A 251 -12.98 2.88 6.59
CA TYR A 251 -13.47 2.50 5.27
C TYR A 251 -14.05 1.08 5.22
N MET A 252 -13.91 0.29 6.31
CA MET A 252 -14.37 -1.09 6.43
C MET A 252 -15.74 -1.14 7.11
N LEU A 253 -16.78 -1.48 6.36
CA LEU A 253 -18.14 -1.57 6.88
C LEU A 253 -18.65 -3.01 6.83
N TYR A 254 -19.44 -3.38 7.83
CA TYR A 254 -20.15 -4.65 7.85
C TYR A 254 -21.62 -4.47 8.20
N ASN A 255 -22.45 -5.43 7.79
CA ASN A 255 -23.88 -5.48 8.10
C ASN A 255 -24.28 -6.93 8.40
N ILE A 256 -24.75 -7.17 9.61
CA ILE A 256 -25.24 -8.49 10.07
C ILE A 256 -26.76 -8.50 10.31
N GLY A 257 -27.48 -7.59 9.63
CA GLY A 257 -28.94 -7.46 9.72
C GLY A 257 -29.45 -6.20 10.46
N GLY A 258 -28.55 -5.41 11.05
CA GLY A 258 -28.89 -4.20 11.80
C GLY A 258 -28.57 -2.87 11.12
N GLY A 259 -28.10 -2.88 9.87
CA GLY A 259 -27.56 -1.70 9.18
C GLY A 259 -26.04 -1.77 9.03
N TRP A 260 -25.47 -0.78 8.35
CA TRP A 260 -24.02 -0.69 8.13
C TRP A 260 -23.31 -0.09 9.35
N VAL A 261 -22.22 -0.71 9.76
CA VAL A 261 -21.38 -0.29 10.89
C VAL A 261 -19.92 -0.38 10.52
N ASN A 262 -19.11 0.58 10.93
CA ASN A 262 -17.65 0.53 10.75
C ASN A 262 -17.03 -0.58 11.60
N SER A 263 -16.04 -1.25 11.03
CA SER A 263 -15.25 -2.24 11.76
C SER A 263 -14.49 -1.60 12.92
N GLN A 264 -14.55 -2.24 14.08
CA GLN A 264 -13.79 -1.82 15.27
C GLN A 264 -12.34 -2.35 15.25
N PHE A 265 -12.02 -3.25 14.33
CA PHE A 265 -10.69 -3.84 14.23
C PHE A 265 -9.78 -2.94 13.41
N PRO A 266 -8.68 -2.41 13.98
CA PRO A 266 -7.72 -1.64 13.21
C PRO A 266 -7.02 -2.53 12.18
N GLY A 267 -6.86 -2.03 10.97
CA GLY A 267 -6.24 -2.74 9.87
C GLY A 267 -6.76 -2.29 8.51
N ALA A 268 -6.34 -2.97 7.47
CA ALA A 268 -6.83 -2.80 6.11
C ALA A 268 -7.19 -4.16 5.50
N TRP A 269 -8.40 -4.29 4.92
CA TRP A 269 -8.77 -5.50 4.20
C TRP A 269 -8.01 -5.60 2.88
N MET A 270 -7.59 -6.80 2.55
CA MET A 270 -6.87 -7.07 1.31
C MET A 270 -7.83 -7.23 0.14
N ILE A 271 -8.50 -6.13 -0.20
CA ILE A 271 -9.40 -5.97 -1.35
C ILE A 271 -8.93 -4.78 -2.18
N ARG A 272 -8.71 -5.00 -3.46
CA ARG A 272 -8.18 -4.01 -4.39
C ARG A 272 -9.05 -3.92 -5.64
N PRO A 273 -9.89 -2.91 -5.82
CA PRO A 273 -10.58 -2.66 -7.07
C PRO A 273 -9.60 -2.16 -8.14
N VAL A 274 -9.67 -2.76 -9.34
CA VAL A 274 -8.84 -2.42 -10.49
C VAL A 274 -9.68 -1.73 -11.54
N VAL A 275 -9.28 -0.54 -11.91
CA VAL A 275 -9.91 0.33 -12.91
C VAL A 275 -8.96 0.60 -14.09
N ASN A 276 -9.42 1.31 -15.11
CA ASN A 276 -8.62 1.69 -16.28
C ASN A 276 -8.05 0.49 -17.06
N PHE A 277 -8.91 -0.48 -17.36
CA PHE A 277 -8.52 -1.73 -18.02
C PHE A 277 -8.29 -1.61 -19.55
N ASP A 278 -8.57 -0.47 -20.16
CA ASP A 278 -8.35 -0.25 -21.60
C ASP A 278 -6.87 -0.11 -21.96
N THR A 279 -6.00 0.18 -20.98
CA THR A 279 -4.58 -0.09 -21.11
C THR A 279 -4.36 -1.59 -20.86
N PRO A 280 -3.60 -2.30 -21.72
CA PRO A 280 -3.26 -3.67 -21.43
C PRO A 280 -2.71 -3.68 -20.00
N LEU A 281 -3.23 -4.59 -19.17
CA LEU A 281 -2.61 -4.91 -17.91
C LEU A 281 -1.14 -5.17 -18.23
N ILE A 282 -0.33 -4.13 -18.20
CA ILE A 282 1.06 -4.34 -17.91
C ILE A 282 0.94 -4.92 -16.51
N SER A 283 1.00 -6.23 -16.45
CA SER A 283 1.30 -6.91 -15.23
C SER A 283 2.69 -6.43 -14.82
N SER A 284 2.74 -5.23 -14.33
CA SER A 284 3.80 -4.69 -13.50
C SER A 284 3.73 -5.27 -12.08
N LEU A 285 3.02 -6.39 -11.90
CA LEU A 285 3.64 -7.49 -11.26
C LEU A 285 4.86 -7.81 -12.15
N SER A 286 5.93 -6.99 -12.06
CA SER A 286 7.22 -7.62 -12.04
C SER A 286 7.01 -8.70 -10.97
N GLU A 287 6.62 -9.89 -11.39
CA GLU A 287 6.95 -11.06 -10.63
C GLU A 287 8.39 -10.77 -10.30
N LYS A 288 8.62 -10.45 -9.04
CA LYS A 288 9.96 -10.57 -8.51
C LYS A 288 10.21 -12.03 -8.75
N VAL A 289 10.77 -12.33 -9.94
CA VAL A 289 11.12 -13.68 -10.32
C VAL A 289 12.16 -13.99 -9.27
N VAL A 290 11.71 -14.66 -8.22
CA VAL A 290 12.63 -15.23 -7.24
C VAL A 290 13.34 -16.29 -8.03
N ILE A 291 14.42 -15.86 -8.67
CA ILE A 291 15.32 -16.77 -9.32
C ILE A 291 15.91 -17.55 -8.16
N ASP A 292 15.54 -18.82 -8.08
CA ASP A 292 16.20 -19.74 -7.15
C ASP A 292 17.65 -19.81 -7.59
N CYS A 293 18.48 -18.95 -7.00
CA CYS A 293 19.89 -18.90 -7.31
C CYS A 293 20.71 -19.45 -6.15
N LYS A 294 21.64 -20.34 -6.47
CA LYS A 294 22.61 -20.86 -5.52
C LYS A 294 23.96 -20.23 -5.80
N ILE A 295 24.56 -19.66 -4.77
CA ILE A 295 25.92 -19.09 -4.82
C ILE A 295 26.82 -20.02 -4.01
N TYR A 296 27.80 -20.62 -4.67
CA TYR A 296 28.71 -21.55 -4.00
C TYR A 296 30.12 -21.46 -4.60
N PRO A 297 31.18 -21.47 -3.74
CA PRO A 297 31.12 -21.34 -2.28
C PRO A 297 30.75 -19.93 -1.81
N ASN A 298 30.09 -19.85 -0.65
CA ASN A 298 29.78 -18.58 0.01
C ASN A 298 29.99 -18.73 1.53
N PRO A 299 30.94 -18.03 2.18
CA PRO A 299 31.83 -17.03 1.58
C PRO A 299 32.87 -17.62 0.61
N PHE A 300 33.36 -16.80 -0.30
CA PHE A 300 34.39 -17.19 -1.25
C PHE A 300 35.70 -16.46 -1.00
N SER A 301 36.83 -17.09 -1.33
CA SER A 301 38.16 -16.48 -1.21
C SER A 301 38.75 -16.04 -2.55
N ASP A 302 38.43 -16.75 -3.63
CA ASP A 302 39.02 -16.53 -4.94
C ASP A 302 37.95 -16.53 -6.06
N LYS A 303 37.08 -17.53 -6.09
CA LYS A 303 36.00 -17.63 -7.08
C LYS A 303 34.70 -18.14 -6.42
N THR A 304 33.57 -17.70 -6.94
CA THR A 304 32.27 -18.27 -6.65
C THR A 304 31.49 -18.52 -7.94
N SER A 305 30.57 -19.46 -7.91
CA SER A 305 29.69 -19.75 -9.04
C SER A 305 28.25 -19.45 -8.65
N ILE A 306 27.54 -18.82 -9.57
CA ILE A 306 26.12 -18.51 -9.42
C ILE A 306 25.33 -19.45 -10.33
N TYR A 307 24.51 -20.30 -9.73
CA TYR A 307 23.64 -21.23 -10.44
C TYR A 307 22.21 -20.74 -10.33
N PHE A 308 21.53 -20.60 -11.45
CA PHE A 308 20.11 -20.27 -11.49
C PHE A 308 19.39 -21.03 -12.59
N ASN A 309 18.13 -21.33 -12.37
CA ASN A 309 17.31 -22.02 -13.36
C ASN A 309 16.58 -20.98 -14.23
N ASN A 310 16.85 -20.97 -15.53
CA ASN A 310 16.24 -20.07 -16.51
C ASN A 310 15.27 -20.83 -17.43
N ASN A 311 14.18 -21.33 -16.88
CA ASN A 311 13.16 -22.03 -17.65
C ASN A 311 12.38 -21.14 -18.63
N SER A 312 12.49 -19.83 -18.52
CA SER A 312 11.73 -18.85 -19.34
C SER A 312 12.50 -18.29 -20.52
N GLN A 313 13.74 -18.72 -20.76
CA GLN A 313 14.66 -18.21 -21.80
C GLN A 313 14.82 -16.67 -21.80
N ARG A 314 14.66 -16.01 -20.65
CA ARG A 314 14.84 -14.58 -20.52
C ARG A 314 16.31 -14.22 -20.36
N THR A 315 16.69 -13.04 -20.87
CA THR A 315 18.03 -12.49 -20.69
C THR A 315 18.12 -11.79 -19.35
N PHE A 316 19.16 -12.09 -18.57
CA PHE A 316 19.44 -11.46 -17.28
C PHE A 316 20.73 -10.63 -17.37
N LYS A 317 20.74 -9.50 -16.70
CA LYS A 317 21.93 -8.70 -16.49
C LYS A 317 22.36 -8.84 -15.04
N LEU A 318 23.53 -9.39 -14.80
CA LEU A 318 24.17 -9.41 -13.48
C LEU A 318 24.86 -8.06 -13.26
N GLN A 319 24.54 -7.43 -12.15
CA GLN A 319 25.20 -6.21 -11.72
C GLN A 319 25.80 -6.49 -10.33
N THR A 320 27.12 -6.39 -10.24
CA THR A 320 27.86 -6.44 -8.96
C THR A 320 28.16 -5.02 -8.54
N ASN A 321 27.83 -4.68 -7.29
CA ASN A 321 28.23 -3.42 -6.68
C ASN A 321 29.57 -3.62 -5.96
#